data_63855e9dcb619cbbc491f89cfba3553e
#
_entry.id   63855e9dcb619cbbc491f89cfba3553e
#
_cell.length_a   1.000
_cell.length_b   1.000
_cell.length_c   1.000
_cell.angle_alpha   90.00
_cell.angle_beta   90.00
_cell.angle_gamma   90.00
#
_symmetry.space_group_name_H-M   'P 1'
#
loop_
_entity.id
_entity.type
_entity.pdbx_description
1 polymer ?
#
loop_
_entity_poly.entity_id
_entity_poly.type
_entity_poly.pdbx_seq_one_letter_code
_entity_poly.pdbx_strand_id
1 'polypeptide(L)'
;MVLSYTTSPAYHIIAEQDLRFAAARFEEGHYQQIEVAGMVRSSQQKELARQFLAFMISEDFQKIIPTTNWMYPVVGGDKTMPPEFEQLIDPAPALLLDETSVAEQRKDWVEEWLEVMSR
;
A
#
# COMPACT_ATOMS: atom_id res chain seq x y z
N MET A 1 -9.54 16.66 6.20
CA MET A 1 -9.37 15.27 5.71
C MET A 1 -8.51 15.34 4.45
N VAL A 2 -7.60 14.41 4.27
CA VAL A 2 -6.73 14.30 3.08
C VAL A 2 -6.83 12.90 2.52
N LEU A 3 -6.60 12.73 1.21
CA LEU A 3 -6.47 11.42 0.59
C LEU A 3 -5.11 10.83 0.99
N SER A 4 -5.14 9.65 1.58
CA SER A 4 -3.93 8.92 2.02
C SER A 4 -4.24 7.44 2.18
N TYR A 5 -3.27 6.66 2.65
CA TYR A 5 -3.45 5.24 2.94
C TYR A 5 -4.00 5.02 4.35
N THR A 6 -4.70 3.92 4.56
CA THR A 6 -5.17 3.51 5.90
C THR A 6 -4.02 3.23 6.87
N THR A 7 -2.83 3.00 6.35
CA THR A 7 -1.59 2.79 7.11
C THR A 7 -0.82 4.07 7.41
N SER A 8 -1.17 5.21 6.80
CA SER A 8 -0.45 6.48 7.02
C SER A 8 -0.37 6.92 8.49
N PRO A 9 -1.37 6.66 9.36
CA PRO A 9 -1.25 6.99 10.78
C PRO A 9 -0.09 6.28 11.49
N ALA A 10 0.36 5.12 11.01
CA ALA A 10 1.50 4.42 11.60
C ALA A 10 2.79 5.26 11.60
N TYR A 11 3.02 6.04 10.54
CA TYR A 11 4.14 6.97 10.51
C TYR A 11 4.07 7.98 11.66
N HIS A 12 2.92 8.61 11.86
CA HIS A 12 2.75 9.60 12.92
C HIS A 12 2.90 8.98 14.30
N ILE A 13 2.36 7.77 14.51
CA ILE A 13 2.46 7.06 15.78
C ILE A 13 3.91 6.67 16.08
N ILE A 14 4.61 6.06 15.13
CA ILE A 14 5.94 5.48 15.34
C ILE A 14 7.05 6.55 15.28
N ALA A 15 7.04 7.40 14.24
CA ALA A 15 8.11 8.34 14.00
C ALA A 15 7.93 9.67 14.72
N GLU A 16 6.70 10.14 14.91
CA GLU A 16 6.39 11.45 15.49
C GLU A 16 5.81 11.35 16.90
N GLN A 17 5.43 10.16 17.36
CA GLN A 17 4.73 9.93 18.62
C GLN A 17 3.43 10.75 18.74
N ASP A 18 2.75 10.93 17.61
CA ASP A 18 1.54 11.74 17.47
C ASP A 18 0.32 10.86 17.16
N LEU A 19 -0.60 10.77 18.12
CA LEU A 19 -1.82 9.97 18.04
C LEU A 19 -3.04 10.73 17.48
N ARG A 20 -2.87 11.96 17.01
CA ARG A 20 -3.97 12.79 16.51
C ARG A 20 -4.46 12.37 15.12
N PHE A 21 -3.69 11.56 14.43
CA PHE A 21 -4.00 11.12 13.06
C PHE A 21 -4.65 9.75 13.06
N ALA A 22 -5.74 9.63 12.32
CA ALA A 22 -6.44 8.36 12.14
C ALA A 22 -6.98 8.26 10.71
N ALA A 23 -7.08 7.05 10.19
CA ALA A 23 -7.76 6.79 8.94
C ALA A 23 -9.28 6.78 9.15
N ALA A 24 -10.03 7.35 8.21
CA ALA A 24 -11.48 7.23 8.20
C ALA A 24 -11.89 5.78 7.87
N ARG A 25 -12.91 5.27 8.56
CA ARG A 25 -13.49 3.98 8.27
C ARG A 25 -14.73 4.17 7.38
N PHE A 26 -14.73 3.50 6.23
CA PHE A 26 -15.87 3.50 5.31
C PHE A 26 -16.55 2.12 5.34
N GLU A 27 -17.87 2.12 5.43
CA GLU A 27 -18.66 0.88 5.44
C GLU A 27 -18.58 0.15 4.10
N GLU A 28 -18.44 0.88 3.01
CA GLU A 28 -18.24 0.35 1.66
C GLU A 28 -16.90 -0.38 1.51
N GLY A 29 -15.96 -0.09 2.37
CA GLY A 29 -14.61 -0.62 2.35
C GLY A 29 -13.57 0.36 1.85
N HIS A 30 -12.35 -0.14 1.65
CA HIS A 30 -11.19 0.64 1.23
C HIS A 30 -10.58 0.04 -0.03
N TYR A 31 -10.21 0.90 -0.98
CA TYR A 31 -9.55 0.44 -2.20
C TYR A 31 -8.19 -0.18 -1.86
N GLN A 32 -8.01 -1.43 -2.27
CA GLN A 32 -6.75 -2.13 -2.06
C GLN A 32 -5.75 -1.75 -3.15
N GLN A 33 -4.65 -1.13 -2.74
CA GLN A 33 -3.49 -0.92 -3.59
C GLN A 33 -2.47 -2.03 -3.35
N ILE A 34 -1.90 -2.56 -4.43
CA ILE A 34 -0.85 -3.57 -4.40
C ILE A 34 0.38 -3.00 -5.12
N GLU A 35 1.51 -2.93 -4.41
CA GLU A 35 2.78 -2.58 -5.03
C GLU A 35 3.44 -3.82 -5.61
N VAL A 36 3.92 -3.71 -6.82
CA VAL A 36 4.53 -4.82 -7.55
C VAL A 36 5.91 -4.47 -8.05
N ALA A 37 6.79 -5.46 -8.10
CA ALA A 37 8.09 -5.36 -8.73
C ALA A 37 8.22 -6.38 -9.85
N GLY A 38 8.90 -6.01 -10.92
CA GLY A 38 9.08 -6.88 -12.07
C GLY A 38 10.43 -6.73 -12.73
N MET A 39 10.87 -7.76 -13.42
CA MET A 39 12.10 -7.73 -14.21
C MET A 39 11.83 -7.10 -15.57
N VAL A 40 12.63 -6.10 -15.93
CA VAL A 40 12.58 -5.50 -17.26
C VAL A 40 12.97 -6.53 -18.33
N ARG A 41 12.12 -6.69 -19.35
CA ARG A 41 12.28 -7.72 -20.40
C ARG A 41 13.62 -7.66 -21.11
N SER A 42 14.13 -6.46 -21.38
CA SER A 42 15.40 -6.22 -22.08
C SER A 42 16.64 -6.25 -21.18
N SER A 43 16.47 -6.48 -19.87
CA SER A 43 17.59 -6.53 -18.93
C SER A 43 18.61 -7.61 -19.32
N GLN A 44 19.88 -7.26 -19.29
CA GLN A 44 21.01 -8.20 -19.48
C GLN A 44 21.38 -8.91 -18.15
N GLN A 45 20.82 -8.44 -17.02
CA GLN A 45 21.10 -8.97 -15.68
C GLN A 45 19.89 -9.77 -15.14
N LYS A 46 19.31 -10.63 -15.95
CA LYS A 46 18.07 -11.35 -15.60
C LYS A 46 18.21 -12.23 -14.37
N GLU A 47 19.37 -12.90 -14.24
CA GLU A 47 19.62 -13.78 -13.10
C GLU A 47 19.72 -12.98 -11.78
N LEU A 48 20.45 -11.88 -11.79
CA LEU A 48 20.53 -10.98 -10.64
C LEU A 48 19.14 -10.40 -10.31
N ALA A 49 18.36 -10.02 -11.31
CA ALA A 49 17.00 -9.52 -11.11
C ALA A 49 16.10 -10.59 -10.46
N ARG A 50 16.20 -11.87 -10.87
CA ARG A 50 15.45 -12.96 -10.21
C ARG A 50 15.85 -13.14 -8.75
N GLN A 51 17.15 -13.11 -8.47
CA GLN A 51 17.64 -13.20 -7.09
C GLN A 51 17.16 -12.04 -6.24
N PHE A 52 17.13 -10.83 -6.78
CA PHE A 52 16.62 -9.66 -6.08
C PHE A 52 15.10 -9.77 -5.83
N LEU A 53 14.32 -10.19 -6.82
CA LEU A 53 12.87 -10.41 -6.63
C LEU A 53 12.60 -11.50 -5.58
N ALA A 54 13.39 -12.58 -5.58
CA ALA A 54 13.29 -13.61 -4.54
C ALA A 54 13.66 -13.08 -3.15
N PHE A 55 14.67 -12.20 -3.06
CA PHE A 55 15.00 -11.51 -1.81
C PHE A 55 13.87 -10.59 -1.34
N MET A 56 13.22 -9.86 -2.24
CA MET A 56 12.11 -8.95 -1.89
C MET A 56 10.93 -9.66 -1.20
N ILE A 57 10.71 -10.95 -1.47
CA ILE A 57 9.64 -11.74 -0.81
C ILE A 57 10.18 -12.55 0.39
N SER A 58 11.44 -12.36 0.79
CA SER A 58 11.98 -13.00 2.00
C SER A 58 11.47 -12.30 3.27
N GLU A 59 11.42 -13.02 4.39
CA GLU A 59 11.06 -12.45 5.68
C GLU A 59 11.99 -11.29 6.07
N ASP A 60 13.28 -11.38 5.73
CA ASP A 60 14.26 -10.33 6.03
C ASP A 60 13.96 -9.01 5.32
N PHE A 61 13.49 -9.05 4.08
CA PHE A 61 13.07 -7.85 3.37
C PHE A 61 11.70 -7.38 3.86
N GLN A 62 10.76 -8.32 4.00
CA GLN A 62 9.38 -7.97 4.32
C GLN A 62 9.20 -7.35 5.70
N LYS A 63 10.04 -7.72 6.69
CA LYS A 63 9.97 -7.14 8.04
C LYS A 63 10.33 -5.65 8.11
N ILE A 64 11.00 -5.09 7.09
CA ILE A 64 11.34 -3.66 7.06
C ILE A 64 10.26 -2.81 6.37
N ILE A 65 9.38 -3.40 5.57
CA ILE A 65 8.32 -2.71 4.83
C ILE A 65 7.44 -1.84 5.75
N PRO A 66 6.95 -2.33 6.89
CA PRO A 66 6.06 -1.56 7.75
C PRO A 66 6.64 -0.23 8.23
N THR A 67 7.96 -0.16 8.45
CA THR A 67 8.63 1.03 9.01
C THR A 67 9.39 1.86 7.99
N THR A 68 9.56 1.36 6.76
CA THR A 68 10.26 2.09 5.70
C THR A 68 9.33 2.56 4.58
N ASN A 69 8.27 1.82 4.32
CA ASN A 69 7.28 2.13 3.30
C ASN A 69 5.86 2.34 3.88
N TRP A 70 5.67 2.09 5.17
CA TRP A 70 4.38 2.27 5.87
C TRP A 70 3.24 1.47 5.23
N MET A 71 3.55 0.26 4.77
CA MET A 71 2.63 -0.64 4.09
C MET A 71 2.61 -2.01 4.79
N TYR A 72 1.55 -2.77 4.52
CA TYR A 72 1.50 -4.16 4.97
C TYR A 72 2.45 -5.04 4.16
N PRO A 73 3.23 -5.92 4.80
CA PRO A 73 4.06 -6.89 4.09
C PRO A 73 3.18 -7.98 3.46
N VAL A 74 3.64 -8.58 2.37
CA VAL A 74 2.94 -9.71 1.72
C VAL A 74 3.35 -11.08 2.27
N VAL A 75 4.43 -11.12 3.07
CA VAL A 75 4.95 -12.33 3.73
C VAL A 75 5.24 -12.00 5.19
N GLY A 76 5.04 -12.97 6.07
CA GLY A 76 5.36 -12.87 7.50
C GLY A 76 4.16 -12.52 8.40
N GLY A 77 3.15 -11.86 7.86
CA GLY A 77 1.93 -11.51 8.59
C GLY A 77 2.20 -10.73 9.87
N ASP A 78 1.38 -10.94 10.90
CA ASP A 78 1.41 -10.19 12.17
C ASP A 78 2.76 -10.24 12.88
N LYS A 79 3.56 -11.30 12.68
CA LYS A 79 4.87 -11.45 13.31
C LYS A 79 5.92 -10.45 12.84
N THR A 80 5.70 -9.82 11.70
CA THR A 80 6.60 -8.84 11.11
C THR A 80 6.14 -7.40 11.32
N MET A 81 4.95 -7.22 11.90
CA MET A 81 4.35 -5.91 12.12
C MET A 81 4.78 -5.29 13.44
N PRO A 82 5.12 -3.99 13.46
CA PRO A 82 5.23 -3.25 14.71
C PRO A 82 3.88 -3.25 15.47
N PRO A 83 3.91 -3.32 16.81
CA PRO A 83 2.67 -3.35 17.62
C PRO A 83 1.77 -2.11 17.42
N GLU A 84 2.33 -1.00 16.99
CA GLU A 84 1.57 0.23 16.68
C GLU A 84 0.59 0.04 15.54
N PHE A 85 0.83 -0.92 14.64
CA PHE A 85 -0.12 -1.25 13.57
C PHE A 85 -1.42 -1.86 14.08
N GLU A 86 -1.45 -2.42 15.29
CA GLU A 86 -2.69 -2.88 15.96
C GLU A 86 -3.66 -1.72 16.28
N GLN A 87 -3.16 -0.49 16.30
CA GLN A 87 -3.97 0.71 16.54
C GLN A 87 -4.63 1.24 15.25
N LEU A 88 -4.24 0.73 14.09
CA LEU A 88 -4.82 1.13 12.82
C LEU A 88 -6.20 0.51 12.64
N ILE A 89 -7.02 1.14 11.80
CA ILE A 89 -8.30 0.54 11.42
C ILE A 89 -8.08 -0.75 10.64
N ASP A 90 -8.99 -1.70 10.80
CA ASP A 90 -9.12 -2.82 9.86
C ASP A 90 -9.66 -2.27 8.53
N PRO A 91 -8.91 -2.36 7.42
CA PRO A 91 -9.35 -1.83 6.13
C PRO A 91 -10.39 -2.70 5.42
N ALA A 92 -10.85 -3.78 6.06
CA ALA A 92 -11.87 -4.64 5.47
C ALA A 92 -13.25 -3.95 5.37
N PRO A 93 -14.07 -4.25 4.32
CA PRO A 93 -13.70 -5.08 3.18
C PRO A 93 -12.73 -4.39 2.22
N ALA A 94 -11.85 -5.18 1.59
CA ALA A 94 -10.94 -4.69 0.56
C ALA A 94 -11.69 -4.57 -0.79
N LEU A 95 -11.65 -3.40 -1.38
CA LEU A 95 -12.24 -3.13 -2.68
C LEU A 95 -11.18 -3.36 -3.78
N LEU A 96 -11.39 -4.42 -4.56
CA LEU A 96 -10.64 -4.69 -5.78
C LEU A 96 -11.56 -4.48 -6.97
N LEU A 97 -11.26 -3.48 -7.78
CA LEU A 97 -11.99 -3.24 -9.02
C LEU A 97 -11.48 -4.17 -10.11
N ASP A 98 -12.36 -4.49 -11.07
CA ASP A 98 -11.99 -5.26 -12.24
C ASP A 98 -10.91 -4.53 -13.06
N GLU A 99 -9.79 -5.21 -13.35
CA GLU A 99 -8.63 -4.62 -14.00
C GLU A 99 -8.94 -4.08 -15.41
N THR A 100 -9.83 -4.74 -16.15
CA THR A 100 -10.26 -4.30 -17.49
C THR A 100 -11.04 -3.01 -17.38
N SER A 101 -12.01 -2.94 -16.47
CA SER A 101 -12.79 -1.73 -16.21
C SER A 101 -11.91 -0.57 -15.76
N VAL A 102 -10.92 -0.83 -14.90
CA VAL A 102 -9.94 0.19 -14.48
C VAL A 102 -9.12 0.69 -15.68
N ALA A 103 -8.64 -0.21 -16.52
CA ALA A 103 -7.84 0.17 -17.69
C ALA A 103 -8.65 1.04 -18.67
N GLU A 104 -9.92 0.71 -18.89
CA GLU A 104 -10.80 1.43 -19.82
C GLU A 104 -11.25 2.79 -19.29
N GLN A 105 -11.59 2.88 -17.99
CA GLN A 105 -12.23 4.05 -17.41
C GLN A 105 -11.28 4.97 -16.63
N ARG A 106 -10.04 4.55 -16.39
CA ARG A 106 -9.08 5.29 -15.55
C ARG A 106 -8.91 6.75 -15.98
N LYS A 107 -8.90 7.01 -17.27
CA LYS A 107 -8.71 8.37 -17.79
C LYS A 107 -9.89 9.27 -17.40
N ASP A 108 -11.09 8.79 -17.61
CA ASP A 108 -12.32 9.54 -17.34
C ASP A 108 -12.47 9.78 -15.83
N TRP A 109 -12.17 8.77 -15.00
CA TRP A 109 -12.16 8.93 -13.54
C TRP A 109 -11.13 9.93 -13.04
N VAL A 110 -9.94 9.98 -13.65
CA VAL A 110 -8.92 10.97 -13.30
C VAL A 110 -9.37 12.38 -13.70
N GLU A 111 -9.99 12.56 -14.86
CA GLU A 111 -10.53 13.84 -15.31
C GLU A 111 -11.66 14.32 -14.38
N GLU A 112 -12.60 13.47 -14.03
CA GLU A 112 -13.67 13.75 -13.08
C GLU A 112 -13.13 14.12 -11.69
N TRP A 113 -12.16 13.35 -11.19
CA TRP A 113 -11.52 13.63 -9.91
C TRP A 113 -10.84 15.00 -9.89
N LEU A 114 -10.10 15.34 -10.94
CA LEU A 114 -9.44 16.64 -11.08
C LEU A 114 -10.46 17.79 -11.13
N GLU A 115 -11.58 17.60 -11.83
CA GLU A 115 -12.63 18.61 -11.89
C GLU A 115 -13.26 18.86 -10.50
N VAL A 116 -13.55 17.82 -9.75
CA VAL A 116 -14.16 17.93 -8.41
C VAL A 116 -13.18 18.51 -7.38
N MET A 117 -11.92 18.10 -7.42
CA MET A 117 -10.92 18.49 -6.41
C MET A 117 -10.28 19.86 -6.68
N SER A 118 -10.47 20.45 -7.87
CA SER A 118 -9.95 21.78 -8.21
C SER A 118 -10.92 22.93 -7.95
N ARG A 119 -12.10 22.65 -7.41
CA ARG A 119 -13.15 23.65 -7.09
C ARG A 119 -12.96 24.31 -5.73
#